data_2376c41fea2faa0bbafac3df13b2bf7a
#
_entry.id   2376c41fea2faa0bbafac3df13b2bf7a
#
_cell.length_a   1.000
_cell.length_b   1.000
_cell.length_c   1.000
_cell.angle_alpha   90.00
_cell.angle_beta   90.00
_cell.angle_gamma   90.00
#
_symmetry.space_group_name_H-M   'P 1'
#
loop_
_entity.id
_entity.type
_entity.pdbx_description
1 polymer ?
#
loop_
_entity_poly.entity_id
_entity_poly.type
_entity_poly.pdbx_seq_one_letter_code
_entity_poly.pdbx_strand_id
1 'polypeptide(L)'
;LMRAVCGIALSAHPWLGQTARSPIYCAPPGAWAVSFADTGKPNHSVRGPAQTAHVRALALRTRDPYALWYAGDREPVDGITPKPPADLTPSIHYRHIGWVIFNTSLVDGRKGATVAMHSGRYYAGHQHPDQNSFVIHACGEKLAVDGGYYDWYGSPHFNAYSMTTLAHNTLLVDGAGQAVCKPGADGRIVTYFDSPGYGYTVGDASDPEIYGGRLGRHMARDRLTA
;
A
#
# COMPACT_ATOMS: atom_id res chain seq x y z
N LEU A 1 -21.60 -19.35 3.44
CA LEU A 1 -22.20 -19.35 4.77
C LEU A 1 -23.16 -18.16 4.94
N MET A 2 -22.70 -16.90 4.80
CA MET A 2 -23.53 -15.69 4.98
C MET A 2 -24.78 -15.67 4.11
N ARG A 3 -24.70 -16.09 2.83
CA ARG A 3 -25.89 -16.18 1.97
C ARG A 3 -26.88 -17.22 2.45
N ALA A 4 -26.39 -18.35 2.95
CA ALA A 4 -27.26 -19.44 3.44
C ALA A 4 -27.93 -19.09 4.78
N VAL A 5 -27.27 -18.27 5.62
CA VAL A 5 -27.77 -17.95 6.98
C VAL A 5 -28.55 -16.64 7.01
N CYS A 6 -28.05 -15.60 6.30
CA CYS A 6 -28.58 -14.24 6.39
C CYS A 6 -29.19 -13.72 5.07
N GLY A 7 -29.20 -14.51 4.00
CA GLY A 7 -29.66 -14.08 2.68
C GLY A 7 -28.75 -13.02 1.99
N ILE A 8 -27.64 -12.64 2.61
CA ILE A 8 -26.76 -11.55 2.13
C ILE A 8 -25.75 -12.11 1.13
N ALA A 9 -25.82 -11.62 -0.11
CA ALA A 9 -24.84 -11.91 -1.16
C ALA A 9 -23.62 -10.96 -1.07
N LEU A 10 -22.66 -11.27 -0.22
CA LEU A 10 -21.44 -10.45 -0.06
C LEU A 10 -20.67 -10.26 -1.39
N SER A 11 -20.80 -11.21 -2.33
CA SER A 11 -20.18 -11.09 -3.67
C SER A 11 -20.70 -9.93 -4.51
N ALA A 12 -21.88 -9.38 -4.18
CA ALA A 12 -22.43 -8.20 -4.84
C ALA A 12 -21.93 -6.88 -4.22
N HIS A 13 -21.20 -6.93 -3.10
CA HIS A 13 -20.73 -5.72 -2.46
C HIS A 13 -19.52 -5.13 -3.22
N PRO A 14 -19.51 -3.82 -3.56
CA PRO A 14 -18.44 -3.19 -4.34
C PRO A 14 -17.04 -3.37 -3.75
N TRP A 15 -16.93 -3.43 -2.43
CA TRP A 15 -15.68 -3.69 -1.72
C TRP A 15 -15.01 -5.00 -2.17
N LEU A 16 -15.77 -6.06 -2.43
CA LEU A 16 -15.20 -7.35 -2.83
C LEU A 16 -14.55 -7.26 -4.22
N GLY A 17 -15.14 -6.48 -5.14
CA GLY A 17 -14.54 -6.21 -6.45
C GLY A 17 -13.23 -5.43 -6.34
N GLN A 18 -13.19 -4.42 -5.48
CA GLN A 18 -11.95 -3.67 -5.20
C GLN A 18 -10.88 -4.58 -4.58
N THR A 19 -11.26 -5.46 -3.65
CA THR A 19 -10.35 -6.44 -3.05
C THR A 19 -9.77 -7.40 -4.08
N ALA A 20 -10.57 -7.86 -5.04
CA ALA A 20 -10.10 -8.73 -6.14
C ALA A 20 -9.04 -8.03 -7.01
N ARG A 21 -9.16 -6.72 -7.25
CA ARG A 21 -8.22 -5.92 -8.06
C ARG A 21 -7.02 -5.39 -7.30
N SER A 22 -7.08 -5.28 -5.98
CA SER A 22 -6.01 -4.71 -5.17
C SER A 22 -4.61 -5.30 -5.48
N PRO A 23 -4.44 -6.62 -5.64
CA PRO A 23 -3.15 -7.21 -5.97
C PRO A 23 -2.57 -6.74 -7.32
N ILE A 24 -3.43 -6.36 -8.29
CA ILE A 24 -2.97 -5.86 -9.59
C ILE A 24 -2.17 -4.57 -9.42
N TYR A 25 -2.59 -3.68 -8.53
CA TYR A 25 -1.93 -2.41 -8.25
C TYR A 25 -0.77 -2.55 -7.28
N CYS A 26 -0.94 -3.38 -6.24
CA CYS A 26 0.08 -3.54 -5.20
C CYS A 26 1.27 -4.39 -5.64
N ALA A 27 1.09 -5.26 -6.63
CA ALA A 27 2.12 -6.19 -7.11
C ALA A 27 1.88 -6.55 -8.59
N PRO A 28 2.05 -5.63 -9.55
CA PRO A 28 1.94 -5.95 -10.96
C PRO A 28 2.82 -7.16 -11.31
N PRO A 29 2.45 -7.97 -12.31
CA PRO A 29 3.24 -9.14 -12.69
C PRO A 29 4.72 -8.82 -12.92
N GLY A 30 5.60 -9.50 -12.17
CA GLY A 30 7.04 -9.30 -12.25
C GLY A 30 7.59 -8.11 -11.46
N ALA A 31 6.74 -7.25 -10.89
CA ALA A 31 7.15 -6.23 -9.93
C ALA A 31 7.28 -6.81 -8.52
N TRP A 32 8.02 -6.11 -7.66
CA TRP A 32 7.98 -6.30 -6.23
C TRP A 32 6.65 -5.78 -5.66
N ALA A 33 6.18 -6.43 -4.60
CA ALA A 33 4.99 -5.94 -3.92
C ALA A 33 5.26 -4.64 -3.16
N VAL A 34 4.30 -3.73 -3.22
CA VAL A 34 4.22 -2.60 -2.29
C VAL A 34 4.05 -3.16 -0.87
N SER A 35 4.89 -2.70 0.04
CA SER A 35 4.89 -3.14 1.43
C SER A 35 5.10 -1.95 2.36
N PHE A 36 4.31 -1.89 3.41
CA PHE A 36 4.44 -0.98 4.54
C PHE A 36 4.15 -1.75 5.82
N ALA A 37 4.69 -1.31 6.96
CA ALA A 37 4.44 -1.90 8.26
C ALA A 37 4.89 -3.38 8.38
N ASP A 38 4.18 -4.22 9.10
CA ASP A 38 4.52 -5.65 9.33
C ASP A 38 4.28 -6.54 8.09
N THR A 39 4.60 -6.09 6.90
CA THR A 39 4.33 -6.85 5.67
C THR A 39 5.33 -7.97 5.38
N GLY A 40 6.16 -8.32 6.34
CA GLY A 40 7.11 -9.41 6.25
C GLY A 40 8.51 -8.98 5.82
N LYS A 41 9.30 -9.95 5.36
CA LYS A 41 10.70 -9.67 4.98
C LYS A 41 10.78 -8.88 3.67
N PRO A 42 11.78 -8.00 3.51
CA PRO A 42 11.92 -7.14 2.32
C PRO A 42 11.98 -7.89 0.97
N ASN A 43 12.19 -9.19 0.99
CA ASN A 43 12.38 -10.02 -0.21
C ASN A 43 11.15 -10.84 -0.63
N HIS A 44 9.99 -10.60 -0.03
CA HIS A 44 8.79 -11.32 -0.41
C HIS A 44 8.19 -10.78 -1.71
N SER A 45 8.20 -11.62 -2.73
CA SER A 45 7.33 -11.46 -3.89
C SER A 45 5.92 -11.87 -3.47
N VAL A 46 4.96 -10.99 -3.63
CA VAL A 46 3.55 -11.25 -3.22
C VAL A 46 2.85 -12.25 -4.14
N ARG A 47 3.44 -12.59 -5.30
CA ARG A 47 2.82 -13.47 -6.28
C ARG A 47 3.17 -14.94 -6.07
N GLY A 48 2.80 -15.48 -4.90
CA GLY A 48 2.92 -16.92 -4.65
C GLY A 48 1.66 -17.69 -5.09
N PRO A 49 1.74 -19.04 -5.22
CA PRO A 49 0.60 -19.88 -5.63
C PRO A 49 -0.65 -19.70 -4.77
N ALA A 50 -0.50 -19.54 -3.46
CA ALA A 50 -1.63 -19.34 -2.55
C ALA A 50 -2.36 -18.02 -2.81
N GLN A 51 -1.63 -16.95 -3.13
CA GLN A 51 -2.22 -15.66 -3.42
C GLN A 51 -2.93 -15.64 -4.77
N THR A 52 -2.35 -16.26 -5.80
CA THR A 52 -3.03 -16.39 -7.09
C THR A 52 -4.31 -17.20 -7.00
N ALA A 53 -4.33 -18.27 -6.20
CA ALA A 53 -5.55 -19.06 -5.93
C ALA A 53 -6.62 -18.21 -5.21
N HIS A 54 -6.23 -17.39 -4.23
CA HIS A 54 -7.15 -16.49 -3.55
C HIS A 54 -7.75 -15.44 -4.48
N VAL A 55 -6.90 -14.77 -5.28
CA VAL A 55 -7.34 -13.79 -6.29
C VAL A 55 -8.27 -14.45 -7.30
N ARG A 56 -7.96 -15.66 -7.77
CA ARG A 56 -8.81 -16.40 -8.69
C ARG A 56 -10.21 -16.68 -8.10
N ALA A 57 -10.25 -17.10 -6.84
CA ALA A 57 -11.53 -17.35 -6.17
C ALA A 57 -12.36 -16.06 -6.03
N LEU A 58 -11.73 -14.91 -5.76
CA LEU A 58 -12.40 -13.61 -5.75
C LEU A 58 -12.85 -13.20 -7.15
N ALA A 59 -12.00 -13.36 -8.16
CA ALA A 59 -12.28 -13.01 -9.56
C ALA A 59 -13.52 -13.74 -10.08
N LEU A 60 -13.63 -15.03 -9.83
CA LEU A 60 -14.81 -15.82 -10.21
C LEU A 60 -16.08 -15.34 -9.51
N ARG A 61 -16.00 -15.00 -8.22
CA ARG A 61 -17.15 -14.52 -7.44
C ARG A 61 -17.62 -13.13 -7.84
N THR A 62 -16.70 -12.26 -8.19
CA THR A 62 -16.97 -10.87 -8.60
C THR A 62 -17.15 -10.70 -10.10
N ARG A 63 -16.93 -11.79 -10.87
CA ARG A 63 -16.89 -11.82 -12.34
C ARG A 63 -15.91 -10.80 -12.92
N ASP A 64 -14.74 -10.67 -12.28
CA ASP A 64 -13.72 -9.69 -12.65
C ASP A 64 -12.70 -10.28 -13.64
N PRO A 65 -12.69 -9.85 -14.91
CA PRO A 65 -11.81 -10.39 -15.94
C PRO A 65 -10.33 -10.02 -15.72
N TYR A 66 -10.04 -8.87 -15.11
CA TYR A 66 -8.68 -8.42 -14.84
C TYR A 66 -8.03 -9.22 -13.70
N ALA A 67 -8.78 -9.44 -12.62
CA ALA A 67 -8.33 -10.27 -11.51
C ALA A 67 -8.14 -11.73 -11.94
N LEU A 68 -9.01 -12.22 -12.85
CA LEU A 68 -8.87 -13.57 -13.43
C LEU A 68 -7.59 -13.69 -14.26
N TRP A 69 -7.31 -12.70 -15.12
CA TRP A 69 -6.05 -12.63 -15.87
C TRP A 69 -4.83 -12.54 -14.95
N TYR A 70 -4.89 -11.70 -13.92
CA TYR A 70 -3.82 -11.57 -12.93
C TYR A 70 -3.55 -12.88 -12.21
N ALA A 71 -4.58 -13.67 -11.90
CA ALA A 71 -4.45 -14.98 -11.28
C ALA A 71 -3.78 -16.05 -12.18
N GLY A 72 -3.63 -15.76 -13.47
CA GLY A 72 -2.92 -16.63 -14.42
C GLY A 72 -3.80 -17.29 -15.47
N ASP A 73 -5.13 -17.14 -15.39
CA ASP A 73 -6.02 -17.66 -16.41
C ASP A 73 -5.83 -16.90 -17.73
N ARG A 74 -5.92 -17.64 -18.86
CA ARG A 74 -5.78 -17.07 -20.21
C ARG A 74 -6.97 -17.44 -21.10
N GLU A 75 -7.63 -18.54 -20.78
CA GLU A 75 -8.84 -19.02 -21.45
C GLU A 75 -10.09 -18.65 -20.64
N PRO A 76 -11.25 -18.56 -21.26
CA PRO A 76 -12.50 -18.28 -20.56
C PRO A 76 -12.80 -19.32 -19.46
N VAL A 77 -13.21 -18.82 -18.30
CA VAL A 77 -13.61 -19.63 -17.14
C VAL A 77 -14.97 -19.14 -16.65
N ASP A 78 -15.94 -20.04 -16.51
CA ASP A 78 -17.32 -19.75 -16.07
C ASP A 78 -17.98 -18.58 -16.85
N GLY A 79 -17.70 -18.48 -18.17
CA GLY A 79 -18.20 -17.41 -19.02
C GLY A 79 -17.55 -16.05 -18.79
N ILE A 80 -16.37 -16.01 -18.15
CA ILE A 80 -15.56 -14.81 -17.98
C ILE A 80 -14.30 -14.95 -18.83
N THR A 81 -14.10 -14.05 -19.79
CA THR A 81 -12.87 -14.00 -20.58
C THR A 81 -11.82 -13.18 -19.84
N PRO A 82 -10.66 -13.77 -19.46
CA PRO A 82 -9.60 -13.03 -18.79
C PRO A 82 -9.11 -11.85 -19.66
N LYS A 83 -8.88 -10.70 -19.04
CA LYS A 83 -8.46 -9.49 -19.74
C LYS A 83 -7.23 -8.87 -19.07
N PRO A 84 -6.13 -8.60 -19.81
CA PRO A 84 -4.98 -7.87 -19.25
C PRO A 84 -5.40 -6.44 -18.85
N PRO A 85 -4.89 -5.91 -17.74
CA PRO A 85 -5.31 -4.60 -17.21
C PRO A 85 -4.64 -3.40 -17.92
N ALA A 86 -4.41 -3.51 -19.22
CA ALA A 86 -3.73 -2.47 -20.01
C ALA A 86 -4.58 -1.20 -20.22
N ASP A 87 -5.88 -1.30 -20.08
CA ASP A 87 -6.85 -0.19 -20.21
C ASP A 87 -7.31 0.37 -18.85
N LEU A 88 -6.81 -0.18 -17.74
CA LEU A 88 -7.04 0.41 -16.44
C LEU A 88 -6.05 1.57 -16.19
N THR A 89 -6.53 2.60 -15.49
CA THR A 89 -5.66 3.63 -14.94
C THR A 89 -4.59 2.96 -14.07
N PRO A 90 -3.29 3.18 -14.32
CA PRO A 90 -2.24 2.43 -13.63
C PRO A 90 -1.96 2.90 -12.21
N SER A 91 -2.68 3.87 -11.72
CA SER A 91 -2.56 4.40 -10.37
C SER A 91 -3.85 4.25 -9.56
N ILE A 92 -3.73 4.26 -8.23
CA ILE A 92 -4.86 4.10 -7.32
C ILE A 92 -4.61 4.82 -6.00
N HIS A 93 -5.70 5.35 -5.43
CA HIS A 93 -5.73 5.89 -4.08
C HIS A 93 -6.69 5.07 -3.20
N TYR A 94 -6.14 4.29 -2.29
CA TYR A 94 -6.90 3.58 -1.25
C TYR A 94 -7.16 4.52 -0.06
N ARG A 95 -8.23 5.31 -0.17
CA ARG A 95 -8.53 6.44 0.73
C ARG A 95 -8.59 6.07 2.21
N HIS A 96 -9.16 4.90 2.55
CA HIS A 96 -9.37 4.50 3.94
C HIS A 96 -8.09 4.08 4.66
N ILE A 97 -7.13 3.51 3.93
CA ILE A 97 -5.83 3.11 4.48
C ILE A 97 -4.74 4.14 4.19
N GLY A 98 -5.03 5.18 3.41
CA GLY A 98 -4.08 6.24 3.08
C GLY A 98 -2.92 5.76 2.19
N TRP A 99 -3.17 4.84 1.24
CA TRP A 99 -2.17 4.40 0.28
C TRP A 99 -2.44 4.98 -1.08
N VAL A 100 -1.41 5.58 -1.66
CA VAL A 100 -1.38 5.97 -3.08
C VAL A 100 -0.33 5.14 -3.79
N ILE A 101 -0.69 4.56 -4.93
CA ILE A 101 0.23 3.74 -5.73
C ILE A 101 0.16 4.24 -7.17
N PHE A 102 1.32 4.56 -7.72
CA PHE A 102 1.53 4.89 -9.12
C PHE A 102 2.34 3.77 -9.77
N ASN A 103 1.83 3.18 -10.84
CA ASN A 103 2.55 2.22 -11.66
C ASN A 103 2.70 2.78 -13.07
N THR A 104 3.77 2.45 -13.75
CA THR A 104 3.90 2.72 -15.20
C THR A 104 3.28 1.61 -16.04
N SER A 105 3.07 0.41 -15.45
CA SER A 105 2.42 -0.73 -16.10
C SER A 105 1.77 -1.64 -15.08
N LEU A 106 0.54 -2.06 -15.34
CA LEU A 106 -0.16 -3.12 -14.60
C LEU A 106 0.00 -4.51 -15.23
N VAL A 107 0.63 -4.58 -16.41
CA VAL A 107 0.78 -5.82 -17.19
C VAL A 107 2.18 -6.42 -17.03
N ASP A 108 3.22 -5.59 -17.04
CA ASP A 108 4.61 -6.01 -16.88
C ASP A 108 5.36 -5.02 -15.97
N GLY A 109 5.44 -5.35 -14.71
CA GLY A 109 6.13 -4.53 -13.70
C GLY A 109 7.67 -4.66 -13.73
N ARG A 110 8.23 -5.64 -14.47
CA ARG A 110 9.69 -5.79 -14.58
C ARG A 110 10.33 -4.67 -15.38
N LYS A 111 9.61 -4.14 -16.36
CA LYS A 111 10.07 -3.03 -17.21
C LYS A 111 9.57 -1.67 -16.74
N GLY A 112 8.68 -1.69 -15.77
CA GLY A 112 8.03 -0.50 -15.25
C GLY A 112 8.62 -0.01 -13.94
N ALA A 113 7.98 1.04 -13.42
CA ALA A 113 8.22 1.56 -12.09
C ALA A 113 6.92 1.53 -11.26
N THR A 114 7.07 1.32 -9.97
CA THR A 114 6.02 1.45 -8.95
C THR A 114 6.52 2.41 -7.89
N VAL A 115 5.75 3.46 -7.63
CA VAL A 115 5.96 4.37 -6.50
C VAL A 115 4.72 4.29 -5.62
N ALA A 116 4.90 3.99 -4.35
CA ALA A 116 3.79 4.00 -3.40
C ALA A 116 4.12 4.89 -2.22
N MET A 117 3.09 5.56 -1.70
CA MET A 117 3.17 6.41 -0.52
C MET A 117 2.09 6.00 0.48
N HIS A 118 2.44 6.01 1.76
CA HIS A 118 1.52 5.80 2.87
C HIS A 118 1.39 7.09 3.70
N SER A 119 0.17 7.52 3.93
CA SER A 119 -0.21 8.52 4.93
C SER A 119 -1.69 8.33 5.26
N GLY A 120 -1.98 7.80 6.45
CA GLY A 120 -3.34 7.38 6.77
C GLY A 120 -3.59 7.26 8.26
N ARG A 121 -4.75 6.71 8.60
CA ARG A 121 -5.12 6.49 9.99
C ARG A 121 -4.18 5.49 10.66
N TYR A 122 -3.81 5.79 11.88
CA TYR A 122 -2.94 4.95 12.70
C TYR A 122 -3.76 4.19 13.74
N TYR A 123 -3.95 2.89 13.49
CA TYR A 123 -4.76 2.03 14.35
C TYR A 123 -3.97 1.29 15.42
N ALA A 124 -2.64 1.48 15.45
CA ALA A 124 -1.67 0.76 16.26
C ALA A 124 -1.38 -0.66 15.75
N GLY A 125 -2.01 -1.72 16.10
CA GLY A 125 -1.59 -3.08 15.80
C GLY A 125 -1.06 -3.32 14.37
N HIS A 126 0.14 -3.89 14.25
CA HIS A 126 0.85 -4.20 13.00
C HIS A 126 1.23 -2.99 12.11
N GLN A 127 0.93 -1.76 12.52
CA GLN A 127 1.34 -0.54 11.83
C GLN A 127 2.63 0.00 12.47
N HIS A 128 3.47 0.60 11.64
CA HIS A 128 4.67 1.30 12.09
C HIS A 128 4.45 2.82 12.12
N PRO A 129 5.28 3.60 12.84
CA PRO A 129 5.24 5.06 12.83
C PRO A 129 5.92 5.58 11.56
N ASP A 130 5.23 5.43 10.42
CA ASP A 130 5.74 5.59 9.07
C ASP A 130 4.86 6.51 8.20
N GLN A 131 4.17 7.48 8.81
CA GLN A 131 3.39 8.47 8.07
C GLN A 131 4.27 9.22 7.06
N ASN A 132 3.74 9.43 5.85
CA ASN A 132 4.44 9.98 4.71
C ASN A 132 5.63 9.13 4.22
N SER A 133 5.67 7.84 4.58
CA SER A 133 6.65 6.92 4.02
C SER A 133 6.33 6.56 2.58
N PHE A 134 7.38 6.24 1.82
CA PHE A 134 7.24 5.81 0.44
C PHE A 134 8.15 4.64 0.12
N VAL A 135 7.78 3.88 -0.91
CA VAL A 135 8.62 2.85 -1.52
C VAL A 135 8.73 3.09 -3.02
N ILE A 136 9.87 2.74 -3.60
CA ILE A 136 10.14 2.87 -5.03
C ILE A 136 10.75 1.58 -5.55
N HIS A 137 10.11 1.01 -6.55
CA HIS A 137 10.63 -0.12 -7.32
C HIS A 137 10.68 0.29 -8.79
N ALA A 138 11.73 -0.07 -9.51
CA ALA A 138 11.84 0.22 -10.94
C ALA A 138 12.71 -0.82 -11.65
N CYS A 139 12.31 -1.19 -12.85
CA CYS A 139 13.06 -2.10 -13.72
C CYS A 139 13.45 -3.44 -13.04
N GLY A 140 12.56 -3.95 -12.19
CA GLY A 140 12.80 -5.19 -11.44
C GLY A 140 13.62 -5.02 -10.16
N GLU A 141 14.10 -3.81 -9.86
CA GLU A 141 14.93 -3.50 -8.69
C GLU A 141 14.14 -2.74 -7.62
N LYS A 142 14.57 -2.88 -6.36
CA LYS A 142 14.09 -2.10 -5.23
C LYS A 142 15.03 -0.91 -5.00
N LEU A 143 14.53 0.31 -5.16
CA LEU A 143 15.33 1.53 -5.01
C LEU A 143 15.12 2.18 -3.64
N ALA A 144 13.90 2.20 -3.13
CA ALA A 144 13.58 2.58 -1.77
C ALA A 144 12.65 1.53 -1.18
N VAL A 145 13.02 0.95 -0.06
CA VAL A 145 12.32 -0.20 0.54
C VAL A 145 11.81 0.13 1.93
N ASP A 146 10.76 -0.55 2.33
CA ASP A 146 10.34 -0.67 3.72
C ASP A 146 10.94 -1.94 4.32
N GLY A 147 11.43 -1.86 5.55
CA GLY A 147 12.10 -2.98 6.23
C GLY A 147 11.18 -4.10 6.69
N GLY A 148 9.86 -3.84 6.78
CA GLY A 148 8.93 -4.77 7.39
C GLY A 148 9.29 -5.07 8.84
N TYR A 149 9.00 -6.27 9.33
CA TYR A 149 9.40 -6.69 10.68
C TYR A 149 10.76 -7.42 10.73
N TYR A 150 11.36 -7.73 9.61
CA TYR A 150 12.69 -8.31 9.37
C TYR A 150 12.94 -9.71 9.95
N ASP A 151 13.07 -9.87 11.29
CA ASP A 151 13.36 -11.15 11.95
C ASP A 151 12.10 -11.78 12.60
N TRP A 152 11.72 -11.41 13.81
CA TRP A 152 10.45 -11.79 14.43
C TRP A 152 9.86 -10.65 15.24
N TYR A 153 8.57 -10.66 15.37
CA TYR A 153 7.81 -9.66 16.12
C TYR A 153 8.29 -9.58 17.58
N GLY A 154 8.64 -8.37 18.02
CA GLY A 154 9.11 -8.13 19.39
C GLY A 154 10.59 -8.47 19.64
N SER A 155 11.36 -8.85 18.60
CA SER A 155 12.81 -9.01 18.74
C SER A 155 13.50 -7.71 19.16
N PRO A 156 14.74 -7.77 19.71
CA PRO A 156 15.52 -6.56 19.99
C PRO A 156 15.68 -5.67 18.75
N HIS A 157 15.92 -6.25 17.58
CA HIS A 157 16.04 -5.51 16.32
C HIS A 157 14.70 -4.89 15.90
N PHE A 158 13.59 -5.65 15.99
CA PHE A 158 12.27 -5.14 15.73
C PHE A 158 11.96 -3.90 16.57
N ASN A 159 12.16 -4.00 17.87
CA ASN A 159 11.85 -2.91 18.81
C ASN A 159 12.78 -1.69 18.67
N ALA A 160 14.06 -1.91 18.39
CA ALA A 160 15.05 -0.84 18.30
C ALA A 160 15.13 -0.18 16.92
N TYR A 161 14.69 -0.85 15.87
CA TYR A 161 14.82 -0.36 14.49
C TYR A 161 13.54 -0.52 13.66
N SER A 162 13.11 -1.76 13.36
CA SER A 162 12.04 -1.99 12.39
C SER A 162 10.71 -1.32 12.76
N MET A 163 10.39 -1.26 14.07
CA MET A 163 9.20 -0.60 14.62
C MET A 163 9.42 0.89 14.90
N THR A 164 10.42 1.51 14.31
CA THR A 164 10.70 2.94 14.51
C THR A 164 10.72 3.68 13.17
N THR A 165 10.44 4.97 13.19
CA THR A 165 10.46 5.83 11.99
C THR A 165 11.80 5.78 11.24
N LEU A 166 12.90 5.48 11.94
CA LEU A 166 14.25 5.37 11.37
C LEU A 166 14.35 4.28 10.30
N ALA A 167 13.53 3.24 10.37
CA ALA A 167 13.54 2.12 9.43
C ALA A 167 12.75 2.41 8.14
N HIS A 168 12.13 3.57 8.04
CA HIS A 168 11.20 3.91 6.95
C HIS A 168 11.67 5.12 6.16
N ASN A 169 11.21 5.23 4.90
CA ASN A 169 11.54 6.35 4.01
C ASN A 169 10.65 7.56 4.31
N THR A 170 10.83 8.15 5.50
CA THR A 170 10.07 9.31 5.96
C THR A 170 10.95 10.24 6.81
N LEU A 171 10.37 11.30 7.36
CA LEU A 171 11.11 12.34 8.04
C LEU A 171 11.31 12.02 9.53
N LEU A 172 12.50 12.35 10.04
CA LEU A 172 12.77 12.56 11.46
C LEU A 172 12.75 14.06 11.76
N VAL A 173 12.17 14.45 12.88
CA VAL A 173 12.14 15.85 13.34
C VAL A 173 13.01 15.97 14.57
N ASP A 174 14.07 16.78 14.52
CA ASP A 174 15.11 16.91 15.56
C ASP A 174 15.77 15.55 15.89
N GLY A 175 15.98 14.70 14.90
CA GLY A 175 16.53 13.35 15.09
C GLY A 175 15.59 12.37 15.77
N ALA A 176 14.35 12.76 16.06
CA ALA A 176 13.35 11.92 16.68
C ALA A 176 12.25 11.49 15.70
N GLY A 177 11.78 10.26 15.85
CA GLY A 177 10.72 9.67 15.05
C GLY A 177 9.31 10.08 15.46
N GLN A 178 8.38 9.51 14.75
CA GLN A 178 6.95 9.59 15.02
C GLN A 178 6.57 8.75 16.25
N ALA A 179 5.39 8.99 16.82
CA ALA A 179 4.91 8.30 18.00
C ALA A 179 4.62 6.83 17.69
N VAL A 180 5.23 5.94 18.47
CA VAL A 180 5.06 4.48 18.36
C VAL A 180 3.80 4.06 19.09
N CYS A 181 3.01 3.14 18.50
CA CYS A 181 1.81 2.54 19.08
C CYS A 181 0.82 3.58 19.66
N LYS A 182 0.68 4.73 18.97
CA LYS A 182 -0.20 5.81 19.44
C LYS A 182 -1.41 5.96 18.51
N PRO A 183 -2.57 5.37 18.83
CA PRO A 183 -3.80 5.60 18.10
C PRO A 183 -4.14 7.09 18.03
N GLY A 184 -4.55 7.56 16.85
CA GLY A 184 -4.84 8.98 16.62
C GLY A 184 -3.65 9.80 16.13
N ALA A 185 -2.43 9.24 16.06
CA ALA A 185 -1.31 9.85 15.33
C ALA A 185 -1.50 9.68 13.81
N ASP A 186 -2.61 10.22 13.30
CA ASP A 186 -3.12 9.97 11.96
C ASP A 186 -2.47 10.90 10.92
N GLY A 187 -1.90 10.32 9.88
CA GLY A 187 -1.60 11.02 8.63
C GLY A 187 -2.80 11.02 7.68
N ARG A 188 -2.67 11.72 6.57
CA ARG A 188 -3.68 11.73 5.51
C ARG A 188 -3.08 12.06 4.15
N ILE A 189 -3.65 11.52 3.10
CA ILE A 189 -3.42 11.98 1.74
C ILE A 189 -4.35 13.19 1.49
N VAL A 190 -3.78 14.37 1.29
CA VAL A 190 -4.54 15.61 1.07
C VAL A 190 -4.75 15.91 -0.40
N THR A 191 -3.88 15.39 -1.26
CA THR A 191 -4.01 15.54 -2.71
C THR A 191 -3.62 14.25 -3.40
N TYR A 192 -4.41 13.85 -4.36
CA TYR A 192 -4.11 12.79 -5.32
C TYR A 192 -4.57 13.25 -6.69
N PHE A 193 -3.66 13.24 -7.65
CA PHE A 193 -3.92 13.54 -9.05
C PHE A 193 -3.20 12.53 -9.93
N ASP A 194 -3.86 12.09 -10.98
CA ASP A 194 -3.32 11.18 -11.97
C ASP A 194 -3.75 11.58 -13.36
N SER A 195 -2.81 11.57 -14.30
CA SER A 195 -3.04 11.79 -15.72
C SER A 195 -2.03 10.99 -16.54
N PRO A 196 -2.24 10.80 -17.85
CA PRO A 196 -1.26 10.13 -18.68
C PRO A 196 0.14 10.76 -18.56
N GLY A 197 1.11 9.97 -18.06
CA GLY A 197 2.49 10.38 -17.92
C GLY A 197 2.84 11.23 -16.69
N TYR A 198 1.86 11.57 -15.84
CA TYR A 198 2.11 12.36 -14.64
C TYR A 198 1.17 11.97 -13.49
N GLY A 199 1.76 11.57 -12.36
CA GLY A 199 1.05 11.32 -11.09
C GLY A 199 1.59 12.24 -9.98
N TYR A 200 0.71 12.72 -9.13
CA TYR A 200 1.06 13.60 -8.01
C TYR A 200 0.25 13.28 -6.77
N THR A 201 0.93 13.25 -5.61
CA THR A 201 0.28 13.07 -4.31
C THR A 201 0.96 13.91 -3.25
N VAL A 202 0.19 14.33 -2.26
CA VAL A 202 0.67 15.01 -1.06
C VAL A 202 0.11 14.28 0.15
N GLY A 203 1.01 13.88 1.04
CA GLY A 203 0.67 13.38 2.37
C GLY A 203 0.90 14.45 3.42
N ASP A 204 0.01 14.52 4.39
CA ASP A 204 0.08 15.41 5.54
C ASP A 204 0.30 14.58 6.82
N ALA A 205 1.43 14.78 7.46
CA ALA A 205 1.80 14.20 8.75
C ALA A 205 2.06 15.31 9.78
N SER A 206 1.35 16.43 9.67
CA SER A 206 1.51 17.60 10.57
C SER A 206 0.72 17.52 11.87
N ASP A 207 -0.09 16.47 12.08
CA ASP A 207 -0.80 16.28 13.32
C ASP A 207 0.18 16.29 14.52
N PRO A 208 -0.08 17.09 15.57
CA PRO A 208 0.81 17.18 16.73
C PRO A 208 1.08 15.84 17.41
N GLU A 209 0.15 14.89 17.33
CA GLU A 209 0.30 13.58 17.93
C GLU A 209 1.35 12.72 17.22
N ILE A 210 1.60 12.96 15.93
CA ILE A 210 2.58 12.20 15.15
C ILE A 210 4.00 12.47 15.67
N TYR A 211 4.40 13.71 15.81
CA TYR A 211 5.76 14.09 16.23
C TYR A 211 5.82 14.68 17.65
N GLY A 212 4.79 14.51 18.49
CA GLY A 212 4.74 15.05 19.84
C GLY A 212 4.90 16.58 19.86
N GLY A 213 4.27 17.28 18.96
CA GLY A 213 4.30 18.76 18.81
C GLY A 213 5.63 19.33 18.30
N ARG A 214 6.65 18.50 17.99
CA ARG A 214 7.95 18.99 17.48
C ARG A 214 7.83 19.73 16.16
N LEU A 215 7.07 19.19 15.21
CA LEU A 215 6.90 19.81 13.89
C LEU A 215 6.29 21.20 13.97
N GLY A 216 5.27 21.40 14.82
CA GLY A 216 4.62 22.69 15.02
C GLY A 216 5.57 23.77 15.57
N ARG A 217 6.56 23.38 16.38
CA ARG A 217 7.59 24.32 16.89
C ARG A 217 8.51 24.84 15.78
N HIS A 218 8.86 24.00 14.81
CA HIS A 218 9.66 24.43 13.65
C HIS A 218 8.86 25.39 12.75
N MET A 219 7.62 25.04 12.42
CA MET A 219 6.76 25.91 11.61
C MET A 219 6.49 27.28 12.27
N ALA A 220 6.43 27.34 13.59
CA ALA A 220 6.27 28.60 14.32
C ALA A 220 7.54 29.48 14.25
N ARG A 221 8.73 28.88 14.24
CA ARG A 221 10.01 29.61 14.09
C ARG A 221 10.13 30.23 12.71
N ASP A 222 9.81 29.52 11.66
CA ASP A 222 9.91 30.00 10.27
C ASP A 222 8.97 31.19 9.99
N ARG A 223 7.85 31.31 10.70
CA ARG A 223 6.94 32.45 10.61
C ARG A 223 7.45 33.71 11.30
N LEU A 224 8.40 33.60 12.20
CA LEU A 224 8.97 34.71 12.94
C LEU A 224 10.25 35.30 12.28
N THR A 225 10.79 34.64 11.27
CA THR A 225 12.01 35.03 10.55
C THR A 225 11.75 35.53 9.13
N ALA A 226 10.49 35.72 8.73
CA ALA A 226 10.09 36.22 7.40
C ALA A 226 9.73 37.70 7.46
#